data_db15d72864fa8ae223c8f447d22b8f9d
#
_entry.id   db15d72864fa8ae223c8f447d22b8f9d
#
_cell.length_a   1.000
_cell.length_b   1.000
_cell.length_c   1.000
_cell.angle_alpha   90.00
_cell.angle_beta   90.00
_cell.angle_gamma   90.00
#
_symmetry.space_group_name_H-M   'P 1'
#
loop_
_entity.id
_entity.type
_entity.pdbx_description
1 polymer ?
#
loop_
_entity_poly.entity_id
_entity_poly.type
_entity_poly.pdbx_seq_one_letter_code
_entity_poly.pdbx_strand_id
1 'polypeptide(L)'
;MKNWKEDRSRFMEAVCDHFPGGVMVYRDDEEKAIIFGNQKLQRIVGCRDEKDFAALTGGKLSGLLKENAVLVEKDMEGQMKAPGRRFHLVTTVALGDGSRRQVDMQGCRGEREEEKDLVFVFVTAVNEELPVYEKDHITGFPGMRQFLADSEKVVKESGHPEKYALLFFDIVHFKFFNVTYGIPEGDAFLRQIGNCLKEVFPGHFISRFDVDHFMVLADSSGVEDKIREAHSRILALRPSAKVDCKAGIYQLGRWGADPNLAVTRVKIACDSIHDSGDHFMAYYTAALDRKVELKDYVSRHMDEAVEKGYIKAYYQPIVRTVSGALCGMEALARWEDPEKGFLQPVDF
;
A
#
# COMPACT_ATOMS: atom_id res chain seq x y z
N MET A 1 44.79 -3.73 4.16
CA MET A 1 43.45 -3.96 3.60
C MET A 1 42.67 -4.71 4.65
N LYS A 2 41.91 -3.98 5.50
CA LYS A 2 41.02 -4.57 6.52
C LYS A 2 39.95 -5.38 5.81
N ASN A 3 39.61 -6.51 6.41
CA ASN A 3 38.81 -7.61 5.90
C ASN A 3 37.37 -7.18 5.59
N TRP A 4 37.15 -6.53 4.45
CA TRP A 4 35.84 -5.99 4.05
C TRP A 4 34.74 -7.06 3.95
N LYS A 5 35.11 -8.33 3.85
CA LYS A 5 34.16 -9.46 3.90
C LYS A 5 33.58 -9.64 5.30
N GLU A 6 34.42 -9.54 6.37
CA GLU A 6 33.92 -9.59 7.76
C GLU A 6 33.11 -8.35 8.14
N ASP A 7 33.53 -7.17 7.67
CA ASP A 7 32.77 -5.94 7.88
C ASP A 7 31.41 -5.97 7.17
N ARG A 8 31.34 -6.58 5.98
CA ARG A 8 30.07 -6.76 5.23
C ARG A 8 29.14 -7.76 5.91
N SER A 9 29.65 -8.87 6.45
CA SER A 9 28.85 -9.86 7.17
C SER A 9 28.22 -9.23 8.42
N ARG A 10 29.00 -8.54 9.23
CA ARG A 10 28.50 -7.83 10.43
C ARG A 10 27.50 -6.73 10.10
N PHE A 11 27.72 -6.01 9.01
CA PHE A 11 26.78 -4.99 8.54
C PHE A 11 25.44 -5.61 8.12
N MET A 12 25.47 -6.71 7.37
CA MET A 12 24.27 -7.43 6.95
C MET A 12 23.51 -8.04 8.13
N GLU A 13 24.20 -8.61 9.12
CA GLU A 13 23.59 -9.07 10.36
C GLU A 13 22.90 -7.91 11.10
N ALA A 14 23.58 -6.78 11.25
CA ALA A 14 23.00 -5.60 11.89
C ALA A 14 21.78 -5.08 11.14
N VAL A 15 21.79 -5.07 9.80
CA VAL A 15 20.62 -4.67 8.98
C VAL A 15 19.45 -5.64 9.21
N CYS A 16 19.73 -6.95 9.21
CA CYS A 16 18.70 -7.96 9.46
C CYS A 16 18.12 -7.88 10.87
N ASP A 17 18.93 -7.57 11.88
CA ASP A 17 18.49 -7.44 13.28
C ASP A 17 17.66 -6.17 13.54
N HIS A 18 17.88 -5.12 12.75
CA HIS A 18 17.06 -3.90 12.80
C HIS A 18 15.81 -3.97 11.90
N PHE A 19 15.65 -5.05 11.14
CA PHE A 19 14.45 -5.26 10.35
C PHE A 19 13.23 -5.47 11.27
N PRO A 20 12.07 -4.83 11.00
CA PRO A 20 10.90 -4.87 11.89
C PRO A 20 10.22 -6.23 12.01
N GLY A 21 10.51 -7.18 11.11
CA GLY A 21 9.99 -8.55 11.09
C GLY A 21 11.06 -9.61 11.31
N GLY A 22 10.65 -10.86 11.44
CA GLY A 22 11.53 -12.03 11.38
C GLY A 22 12.10 -12.19 9.98
N VAL A 23 13.40 -12.44 9.88
CA VAL A 23 14.08 -12.79 8.63
C VAL A 23 14.65 -14.19 8.78
N MET A 24 14.36 -15.04 7.82
CA MET A 24 14.88 -16.41 7.74
C MET A 24 15.43 -16.67 6.36
N VAL A 25 16.54 -17.42 6.29
CA VAL A 25 17.07 -17.96 5.03
C VAL A 25 17.23 -19.46 5.20
N TYR A 26 16.70 -20.22 4.27
CA TYR A 26 16.87 -21.66 4.24
C TYR A 26 17.36 -22.14 2.86
N ARG A 27 17.97 -23.33 2.81
CA ARG A 27 18.43 -23.95 1.57
C ARG A 27 17.26 -24.65 0.89
N ASP A 28 17.09 -24.45 -0.40
CA ASP A 28 16.05 -25.09 -1.21
C ASP A 28 16.48 -26.48 -1.69
N ASP A 29 16.75 -27.35 -0.70
CA ASP A 29 17.08 -28.76 -0.88
C ASP A 29 16.01 -29.65 -0.21
N GLU A 30 16.18 -30.96 -0.23
CA GLU A 30 15.25 -31.91 0.38
C GLU A 30 15.12 -31.71 1.90
N GLU A 31 16.16 -31.23 2.57
CA GLU A 31 16.18 -31.02 4.02
C GLU A 31 15.62 -29.67 4.44
N LYS A 32 15.59 -28.69 3.53
CA LYS A 32 15.20 -27.28 3.79
C LYS A 32 15.89 -26.73 5.04
N ALA A 33 17.23 -26.89 5.08
CA ALA A 33 18.04 -26.51 6.20
C ALA A 33 18.03 -24.98 6.41
N ILE A 34 17.67 -24.53 7.62
CA ILE A 34 17.71 -23.12 8.01
C ILE A 34 19.17 -22.72 8.22
N ILE A 35 19.66 -21.75 7.47
CA ILE A 35 21.05 -21.27 7.54
C ILE A 35 21.17 -19.91 8.24
N PHE A 36 20.05 -19.19 8.38
CA PHE A 36 20.02 -17.91 9.08
C PHE A 36 18.62 -17.64 9.67
N GLY A 37 18.58 -17.04 10.85
CA GLY A 37 17.38 -16.49 11.46
C GLY A 37 17.74 -15.32 12.37
N ASN A 38 17.20 -14.11 12.11
CA ASN A 38 17.51 -12.95 12.92
C ASN A 38 16.87 -13.02 14.33
N GLN A 39 17.33 -12.17 15.26
CA GLN A 39 16.81 -12.12 16.63
C GLN A 39 15.29 -11.88 16.68
N LYS A 40 14.73 -11.14 15.72
CA LYS A 40 13.30 -10.88 15.67
C LYS A 40 12.50 -12.14 15.37
N LEU A 41 12.97 -12.99 14.44
CA LEU A 41 12.37 -14.30 14.20
C LEU A 41 12.41 -15.18 15.47
N GLN A 42 13.54 -15.24 16.17
CA GLN A 42 13.67 -15.99 17.40
C GLN A 42 12.62 -15.55 18.43
N ARG A 43 12.41 -14.24 18.59
CA ARG A 43 11.36 -13.68 19.48
C ARG A 43 9.96 -14.01 19.01
N ILE A 44 9.68 -13.95 17.69
CA ILE A 44 8.37 -14.31 17.13
C ILE A 44 8.00 -15.74 17.49
N VAL A 45 8.97 -16.66 17.49
CA VAL A 45 8.75 -18.07 17.84
C VAL A 45 9.03 -18.39 19.32
N GLY A 46 9.18 -17.36 20.16
CA GLY A 46 9.31 -17.51 21.61
C GLY A 46 10.65 -18.09 22.07
N CYS A 47 11.71 -17.97 21.25
CA CYS A 47 13.07 -18.39 21.60
C CYS A 47 13.87 -17.21 22.16
N ARG A 48 14.72 -17.47 23.15
CA ARG A 48 15.55 -16.46 23.82
C ARG A 48 16.84 -16.18 23.05
N ASP A 49 17.35 -17.20 22.38
CA ASP A 49 18.61 -17.15 21.66
C ASP A 49 18.64 -18.18 20.50
N GLU A 50 19.74 -18.20 19.78
CA GLU A 50 19.96 -19.10 18.64
C GLU A 50 19.97 -20.58 19.04
N LYS A 51 20.42 -20.92 20.27
CA LYS A 51 20.39 -22.29 20.76
C LYS A 51 18.99 -22.80 20.99
N ASP A 52 18.16 -21.98 21.61
CA ASP A 52 16.72 -22.28 21.78
C ASP A 52 16.03 -22.44 20.40
N PHE A 53 16.36 -21.58 19.44
CA PHE A 53 15.83 -21.65 18.09
C PHE A 53 16.29 -22.92 17.34
N ALA A 54 17.55 -23.26 17.42
CA ALA A 54 18.09 -24.49 16.85
C ALA A 54 17.46 -25.75 17.49
N ALA A 55 17.23 -25.73 18.80
CA ALA A 55 16.56 -26.84 19.50
C ALA A 55 15.09 -26.99 19.08
N LEU A 56 14.37 -25.87 18.90
CA LEU A 56 12.97 -25.84 18.43
C LEU A 56 12.83 -26.40 17.01
N THR A 57 13.68 -25.92 16.11
CA THR A 57 13.56 -26.19 14.65
C THR A 57 14.30 -27.47 14.23
N GLY A 58 15.28 -27.94 15.01
CA GLY A 58 16.23 -28.96 14.57
C GLY A 58 17.05 -28.51 13.36
N GLY A 59 17.16 -27.18 13.13
CA GLY A 59 17.86 -26.59 12.00
C GLY A 59 17.12 -26.71 10.67
N LYS A 60 15.82 -27.10 10.65
CA LYS A 60 15.04 -27.32 9.43
C LYS A 60 13.72 -26.55 9.44
N LEU A 61 13.24 -26.17 8.25
CA LEU A 61 11.94 -25.50 8.08
C LEU A 61 10.79 -26.35 8.63
N SER A 62 10.83 -27.66 8.39
CA SER A 62 9.81 -28.60 8.91
C SER A 62 9.71 -28.60 10.43
N GLY A 63 10.84 -28.38 11.14
CA GLY A 63 10.85 -28.25 12.59
C GLY A 63 10.11 -27.02 13.10
N LEU A 64 10.09 -25.93 12.33
CA LEU A 64 9.31 -24.72 12.63
C LEU A 64 7.83 -24.93 12.33
N LEU A 65 7.50 -25.58 11.23
CA LEU A 65 6.12 -25.79 10.73
C LEU A 65 5.42 -26.99 11.38
N LYS A 66 6.17 -27.98 11.88
CA LYS A 66 5.69 -29.21 12.52
C LYS A 66 4.67 -29.95 11.62
N GLU A 67 3.48 -30.20 12.13
CA GLU A 67 2.42 -30.98 11.43
C GLU A 67 1.97 -30.35 10.12
N ASN A 68 2.14 -29.03 9.95
CA ASN A 68 1.77 -28.33 8.75
C ASN A 68 2.87 -28.33 7.67
N ALA A 69 4.04 -28.87 7.97
CA ALA A 69 5.23 -28.77 7.10
C ALA A 69 4.94 -29.21 5.67
N VAL A 70 4.39 -30.40 5.47
CA VAL A 70 4.15 -30.96 4.14
C VAL A 70 3.20 -30.10 3.30
N LEU A 71 2.13 -29.58 3.90
CA LEU A 71 1.14 -28.77 3.20
C LEU A 71 1.72 -27.41 2.84
N VAL A 72 2.38 -26.76 3.82
CA VAL A 72 2.96 -25.42 3.66
C VAL A 72 4.10 -25.43 2.65
N GLU A 73 5.01 -26.40 2.75
CA GLU A 73 6.13 -26.54 1.82
C GLU A 73 5.66 -26.77 0.38
N LYS A 74 4.63 -27.60 0.20
CA LYS A 74 4.03 -27.82 -1.12
C LYS A 74 3.38 -26.57 -1.70
N ASP A 75 2.71 -25.78 -0.87
CA ASP A 75 2.10 -24.52 -1.29
C ASP A 75 3.18 -23.48 -1.66
N MET A 76 4.21 -23.33 -0.82
CA MET A 76 5.36 -22.45 -1.10
C MET A 76 6.04 -22.83 -2.44
N GLU A 77 6.31 -24.11 -2.66
CA GLU A 77 6.90 -24.61 -3.91
C GLU A 77 5.98 -24.34 -5.11
N GLY A 78 4.66 -24.54 -4.94
CA GLY A 78 3.66 -24.26 -5.96
C GLY A 78 3.68 -22.80 -6.41
N GLN A 79 3.70 -21.86 -5.45
CA GLN A 79 3.72 -20.42 -5.70
C GLN A 79 5.07 -19.98 -6.32
N MET A 80 6.19 -20.54 -5.89
CA MET A 80 7.52 -20.21 -6.42
C MET A 80 7.79 -20.74 -7.85
N LYS A 81 6.90 -21.55 -8.41
CA LYS A 81 6.94 -21.95 -9.84
C LYS A 81 6.43 -20.84 -10.76
N ALA A 82 5.64 -19.90 -10.25
CA ALA A 82 5.08 -18.78 -11.01
C ALA A 82 6.15 -17.73 -11.38
N PRO A 83 5.89 -16.88 -12.38
CA PRO A 83 6.76 -15.74 -12.70
C PRO A 83 6.99 -14.87 -11.46
N GLY A 84 8.26 -14.52 -11.20
CA GLY A 84 8.65 -13.74 -10.02
C GLY A 84 9.12 -14.57 -8.82
N ARG A 85 8.99 -15.89 -8.84
CA ARG A 85 9.54 -16.84 -7.84
C ARG A 85 9.30 -16.44 -6.37
N ARG A 86 8.11 -15.90 -6.06
CA ARG A 86 7.72 -15.43 -4.72
C ARG A 86 6.57 -16.26 -4.18
N PHE A 87 6.47 -16.37 -2.85
CA PHE A 87 5.30 -16.92 -2.19
C PHE A 87 4.79 -15.99 -1.09
N HIS A 88 3.51 -16.09 -0.80
CA HIS A 88 2.86 -15.43 0.33
C HIS A 88 1.79 -16.35 0.92
N LEU A 89 1.87 -16.64 2.21
CA LEU A 89 0.91 -17.47 2.91
C LEU A 89 0.82 -17.12 4.40
N VAL A 90 -0.33 -17.41 4.98
CA VAL A 90 -0.53 -17.36 6.43
C VAL A 90 -0.59 -18.78 6.96
N THR A 91 0.28 -19.10 7.91
CA THR A 91 0.38 -20.44 8.50
C THR A 91 0.61 -20.39 10.01
N THR A 92 0.69 -21.56 10.64
CA THR A 92 0.95 -21.68 12.06
C THR A 92 2.33 -22.28 12.28
N VAL A 93 3.13 -21.64 13.14
CA VAL A 93 4.46 -22.12 13.56
C VAL A 93 4.46 -22.55 15.02
N ALA A 94 5.39 -23.45 15.36
CA ALA A 94 5.61 -23.88 16.74
C ALA A 94 6.35 -22.80 17.53
N LEU A 95 6.02 -22.66 18.82
CA LEU A 95 6.71 -21.81 19.77
C LEU A 95 7.58 -22.63 20.72
N GLY A 96 8.55 -21.95 21.34
CA GLY A 96 9.49 -22.58 22.30
C GLY A 96 8.83 -23.16 23.53
N ASP A 97 7.63 -22.73 23.92
CA ASP A 97 6.80 -23.23 25.02
C ASP A 97 5.87 -24.39 24.62
N GLY A 98 5.93 -24.86 23.38
CA GLY A 98 5.06 -25.90 22.83
C GLY A 98 3.72 -25.40 22.32
N SER A 99 3.37 -24.13 22.49
CA SER A 99 2.19 -23.52 21.90
C SER A 99 2.40 -23.21 20.41
N ARG A 100 1.40 -22.62 19.75
CA ARG A 100 1.45 -22.29 18.33
C ARG A 100 1.07 -20.84 18.11
N ARG A 101 1.66 -20.24 17.06
CA ARG A 101 1.37 -18.88 16.65
C ARG A 101 1.09 -18.82 15.16
N GLN A 102 0.08 -18.08 14.80
CA GLN A 102 -0.18 -17.76 13.39
C GLN A 102 0.78 -16.68 12.92
N VAL A 103 1.41 -16.92 11.77
CA VAL A 103 2.36 -16.01 11.12
C VAL A 103 2.01 -15.81 9.67
N ASP A 104 2.32 -14.62 9.17
CA ASP A 104 2.35 -14.29 7.76
C ASP A 104 3.79 -14.48 7.27
N MET A 105 3.96 -15.30 6.24
CA MET A 105 5.24 -15.64 5.64
C MET A 105 5.26 -15.21 4.18
N GLN A 106 6.20 -14.36 3.83
CA GLN A 106 6.46 -13.93 2.46
C GLN A 106 7.90 -14.25 2.11
N GLY A 107 8.13 -14.81 0.93
CA GLY A 107 9.49 -15.16 0.56
C GLY A 107 9.73 -15.22 -0.94
N CYS A 108 11.01 -15.28 -1.29
CA CYS A 108 11.46 -15.40 -2.67
C CYS A 108 12.73 -16.25 -2.74
N ARG A 109 12.92 -16.90 -3.89
CA ARG A 109 14.16 -17.59 -4.22
C ARG A 109 15.22 -16.58 -4.66
N GLY A 110 16.49 -16.81 -4.32
CA GLY A 110 17.60 -15.99 -4.77
C GLY A 110 17.68 -15.88 -6.30
N GLU A 111 18.04 -14.70 -6.79
CA GLU A 111 18.09 -14.40 -8.24
C GLU A 111 19.49 -14.61 -8.81
N ARG A 112 20.53 -14.50 -7.99
CA ARG A 112 21.93 -14.67 -8.41
C ARG A 112 22.32 -16.14 -8.47
N GLU A 113 23.28 -16.49 -9.33
CA GLU A 113 23.77 -17.87 -9.51
C GLU A 113 24.21 -18.51 -8.17
N GLU A 114 24.87 -17.73 -7.32
CA GLU A 114 25.36 -18.15 -5.99
C GLU A 114 24.24 -18.29 -4.93
N GLU A 115 23.03 -17.81 -5.22
CA GLU A 115 21.88 -17.74 -4.31
C GLU A 115 20.69 -18.59 -4.78
N LYS A 116 20.83 -19.30 -5.90
CA LYS A 116 19.73 -20.07 -6.51
C LYS A 116 19.12 -21.13 -5.60
N ASP A 117 19.94 -21.66 -4.71
CA ASP A 117 19.56 -22.69 -3.75
C ASP A 117 19.11 -22.09 -2.41
N LEU A 118 18.91 -20.76 -2.34
CA LEU A 118 18.51 -20.06 -1.14
C LEU A 118 17.11 -19.50 -1.29
N VAL A 119 16.31 -19.62 -0.23
CA VAL A 119 15.02 -18.98 -0.09
C VAL A 119 15.06 -18.00 1.07
N PHE A 120 14.74 -16.76 0.79
CA PHE A 120 14.65 -15.66 1.73
C PHE A 120 13.21 -15.51 2.18
N VAL A 121 12.96 -15.53 3.48
CA VAL A 121 11.62 -15.48 4.05
C VAL A 121 11.53 -14.36 5.07
N PHE A 122 10.46 -13.56 4.94
CA PHE A 122 10.04 -12.58 5.92
C PHE A 122 8.87 -13.16 6.71
N VAL A 123 8.93 -13.06 8.03
CA VAL A 123 7.94 -13.64 8.94
C VAL A 123 7.41 -12.55 9.86
N THR A 124 6.10 -12.39 9.88
CA THR A 124 5.42 -11.51 10.85
C THR A 124 4.37 -12.30 11.61
N ALA A 125 4.24 -12.08 12.90
CA ALA A 125 3.19 -12.74 13.68
C ALA A 125 1.82 -12.10 13.36
N VAL A 126 0.82 -12.92 13.02
CA VAL A 126 -0.53 -12.43 12.67
C VAL A 126 -1.29 -11.93 13.90
N ASN A 127 -0.95 -12.44 15.10
CA ASN A 127 -1.58 -12.10 16.38
C ASN A 127 -0.61 -11.55 17.42
N GLU A 128 0.65 -11.23 17.06
CA GLU A 128 1.31 -10.26 17.90
C GLU A 128 0.52 -8.97 17.70
N GLU A 129 -0.10 -8.51 18.75
CA GLU A 129 -0.14 -7.10 19.03
C GLU A 129 1.29 -6.61 18.87
N LEU A 130 1.75 -6.33 17.63
CA LEU A 130 2.75 -5.30 17.42
C LEU A 130 2.27 -4.17 18.33
N PRO A 131 3.13 -3.61 19.19
CA PRO A 131 2.66 -2.67 20.18
C PRO A 131 1.71 -1.74 19.44
N VAL A 132 0.43 -1.76 19.86
CA VAL A 132 -0.73 -1.11 19.24
C VAL A 132 -0.51 0.39 19.05
N TYR A 133 0.71 0.85 19.27
CA TYR A 133 1.17 2.23 19.35
C TYR A 133 2.42 2.51 18.51
N GLU A 134 2.56 1.92 17.33
CA GLU A 134 3.54 2.48 16.41
C GLU A 134 3.00 3.84 15.94
N LYS A 135 3.46 4.87 16.65
CA LYS A 135 3.21 6.26 16.24
C LYS A 135 4.12 6.57 15.06
N ASP A 136 3.59 7.26 14.08
CA ASP A 136 4.41 7.84 13.03
C ASP A 136 5.51 8.71 13.65
N HIS A 137 6.77 8.41 13.33
CA HIS A 137 7.94 9.04 13.96
C HIS A 137 8.11 10.52 13.58
N ILE A 138 7.47 10.98 12.52
CA ILE A 138 7.52 12.38 12.06
C ILE A 138 6.43 13.21 12.72
N THR A 139 5.19 12.75 12.67
CA THR A 139 4.02 13.51 13.13
C THR A 139 3.57 13.15 14.53
N GLY A 140 3.96 11.97 15.05
CA GLY A 140 3.50 11.44 16.33
C GLY A 140 2.05 10.93 16.31
N PHE A 141 1.40 10.90 15.15
CA PHE A 141 0.05 10.34 15.02
C PHE A 141 0.04 8.82 15.16
N PRO A 142 -1.09 8.20 15.56
CA PRO A 142 -1.24 6.76 15.56
C PRO A 142 -1.06 6.23 14.13
N GLY A 143 -0.43 5.05 14.03
CA GLY A 143 -0.31 4.34 12.77
C GLY A 143 -1.67 3.90 12.23
N MET A 144 -1.73 3.53 10.94
CA MET A 144 -2.96 3.22 10.22
C MET A 144 -3.83 2.16 10.91
N ARG A 145 -3.23 1.10 11.42
CA ARG A 145 -3.97 0.02 12.10
C ARG A 145 -4.70 0.53 13.34
N GLN A 146 -4.03 1.33 14.18
CA GLN A 146 -4.64 1.93 15.35
C GLN A 146 -5.74 2.92 14.97
N PHE A 147 -5.47 3.77 13.97
CA PHE A 147 -6.45 4.70 13.45
C PHE A 147 -7.74 4.02 12.99
N LEU A 148 -7.63 2.91 12.23
CA LEU A 148 -8.79 2.14 11.75
C LEU A 148 -9.55 1.49 12.90
N ALA A 149 -8.85 0.88 13.87
CA ALA A 149 -9.48 0.26 15.03
C ALA A 149 -10.24 1.28 15.89
N ASP A 150 -9.63 2.43 16.18
CA ASP A 150 -10.26 3.50 16.95
C ASP A 150 -11.45 4.11 16.18
N SER A 151 -11.29 4.31 14.87
CA SER A 151 -12.36 4.81 14.01
C SER A 151 -13.54 3.86 13.95
N GLU A 152 -13.31 2.57 13.77
CA GLU A 152 -14.36 1.55 13.74
C GLU A 152 -15.11 1.49 15.09
N LYS A 153 -14.36 1.53 16.19
CA LYS A 153 -14.94 1.52 17.54
C LYS A 153 -15.88 2.70 17.74
N VAL A 154 -15.43 3.92 17.46
CA VAL A 154 -16.24 5.13 17.66
C VAL A 154 -17.47 5.14 16.77
N VAL A 155 -17.35 4.75 15.50
CA VAL A 155 -18.48 4.68 14.58
C VAL A 155 -19.51 3.65 15.05
N LYS A 156 -19.07 2.47 15.51
CA LYS A 156 -19.95 1.42 16.06
C LYS A 156 -20.64 1.85 17.35
N GLU A 157 -19.89 2.42 18.29
CA GLU A 157 -20.43 2.89 19.57
C GLU A 157 -21.44 4.03 19.42
N SER A 158 -21.25 4.88 18.41
CA SER A 158 -22.21 5.96 18.11
C SER A 158 -23.56 5.47 17.61
N GLY A 159 -23.60 4.30 16.93
CA GLY A 159 -24.77 3.81 16.22
C GLY A 159 -25.22 4.66 15.02
N HIS A 160 -24.43 5.67 14.66
CA HIS A 160 -24.75 6.69 13.66
C HIS A 160 -23.62 6.88 12.66
N PRO A 161 -23.33 5.89 11.79
CA PRO A 161 -22.23 5.98 10.82
C PRO A 161 -22.41 7.17 9.84
N GLU A 162 -23.66 7.61 9.59
CA GLU A 162 -23.95 8.74 8.73
C GLU A 162 -23.41 10.09 9.25
N LYS A 163 -23.09 10.16 10.53
CA LYS A 163 -22.48 11.36 11.12
C LYS A 163 -21.00 11.50 10.80
N TYR A 164 -20.37 10.46 10.26
CA TYR A 164 -18.93 10.43 10.03
C TYR A 164 -18.57 10.37 8.55
N ALA A 165 -17.48 11.02 8.23
CA ALA A 165 -16.79 10.93 6.95
C ALA A 165 -15.32 10.56 7.15
N LEU A 166 -14.81 9.64 6.35
CA LEU A 166 -13.39 9.40 6.22
C LEU A 166 -12.82 10.34 5.17
N LEU A 167 -11.76 11.04 5.52
CA LEU A 167 -11.04 11.96 4.65
C LEU A 167 -9.66 11.40 4.34
N PHE A 168 -9.21 11.62 3.12
CA PHE A 168 -7.86 11.29 2.68
C PHE A 168 -7.24 12.53 2.04
N PHE A 169 -6.13 12.99 2.61
CA PHE A 169 -5.37 14.12 2.11
C PHE A 169 -4.11 13.62 1.42
N ASP A 170 -3.86 14.09 0.21
CA ASP A 170 -2.66 13.85 -0.59
C ASP A 170 -1.91 15.17 -0.78
N ILE A 171 -0.63 15.21 -0.42
CA ILE A 171 0.22 16.38 -0.56
C ILE A 171 0.93 16.32 -1.91
N VAL A 172 0.34 16.96 -2.89
CA VAL A 172 0.79 16.92 -4.28
C VAL A 172 2.17 17.58 -4.42
N HIS A 173 3.03 16.95 -5.22
CA HIS A 173 4.42 17.38 -5.47
C HIS A 173 5.37 17.29 -4.26
N PHE A 174 5.01 16.58 -3.18
CA PHE A 174 5.88 16.41 -2.01
C PHE A 174 7.24 15.76 -2.35
N LYS A 175 7.27 14.82 -3.28
CA LYS A 175 8.53 14.25 -3.79
C LYS A 175 9.45 15.31 -4.37
N PHE A 176 8.90 16.26 -5.13
CA PHE A 176 9.67 17.38 -5.70
C PHE A 176 10.15 18.34 -4.59
N PHE A 177 9.32 18.54 -3.57
CA PHE A 177 9.71 19.29 -2.37
C PHE A 177 10.97 18.70 -1.72
N ASN A 178 10.99 17.36 -1.51
CA ASN A 178 12.15 16.67 -0.93
C ASN A 178 13.41 16.77 -1.80
N VAL A 179 13.26 16.73 -3.12
CA VAL A 179 14.39 16.93 -4.05
C VAL A 179 14.96 18.35 -3.94
N THR A 180 14.09 19.34 -3.73
CA THR A 180 14.48 20.76 -3.72
C THR A 180 15.04 21.19 -2.38
N TYR A 181 14.43 20.76 -1.27
CA TYR A 181 14.75 21.27 0.08
C TYR A 181 15.43 20.24 0.99
N GLY A 182 15.46 18.96 0.58
CA GLY A 182 16.03 17.86 1.34
C GLY A 182 15.01 17.19 2.27
N ILE A 183 15.31 15.94 2.65
CA ILE A 183 14.45 15.10 3.51
C ILE A 183 14.18 15.73 4.87
N PRO A 184 15.16 16.32 5.59
CA PRO A 184 14.90 16.93 6.91
C PRO A 184 13.86 18.06 6.87
N GLU A 185 13.88 18.87 5.80
CA GLU A 185 12.90 19.93 5.57
C GLU A 185 11.52 19.36 5.22
N GLY A 186 11.49 18.25 4.44
CA GLY A 186 10.26 17.51 4.18
C GLY A 186 9.61 16.98 5.44
N ASP A 187 10.39 16.38 6.33
CA ASP A 187 9.92 15.90 7.63
C ASP A 187 9.38 17.04 8.51
N ALA A 188 10.06 18.20 8.50
CA ALA A 188 9.60 19.38 9.21
C ALA A 188 8.27 19.90 8.63
N PHE A 189 8.14 19.89 7.31
CA PHE A 189 6.91 20.30 6.62
C PHE A 189 5.74 19.34 6.89
N LEU A 190 5.97 18.03 6.88
CA LEU A 190 4.94 17.04 7.25
C LEU A 190 4.46 17.22 8.71
N ARG A 191 5.37 17.56 9.65
CA ARG A 191 4.97 17.91 11.04
C ARG A 191 4.08 19.14 11.07
N GLN A 192 4.39 20.17 10.29
CA GLN A 192 3.57 21.38 10.22
C GLN A 192 2.19 21.08 9.63
N ILE A 193 2.10 20.25 8.57
CA ILE A 193 0.82 19.79 8.02
C ILE A 193 0.03 19.01 9.06
N GLY A 194 0.66 18.07 9.76
CA GLY A 194 0.02 17.32 10.84
C GLY A 194 -0.55 18.22 11.93
N ASN A 195 0.20 19.23 12.37
CA ASN A 195 -0.27 20.21 13.35
C ASN A 195 -1.46 21.03 12.81
N CYS A 196 -1.38 21.46 11.55
CA CYS A 196 -2.49 22.16 10.90
C CYS A 196 -3.77 21.29 10.88
N LEU A 197 -3.66 20.04 10.49
CA LEU A 197 -4.80 19.12 10.50
C LEU A 197 -5.37 18.92 11.91
N LYS A 198 -4.52 18.82 12.93
CA LYS A 198 -4.94 18.69 14.32
C LYS A 198 -5.69 19.93 14.83
N GLU A 199 -5.31 21.11 14.38
CA GLU A 199 -5.99 22.37 14.72
C GLU A 199 -7.34 22.52 14.02
N VAL A 200 -7.43 22.11 12.75
CA VAL A 200 -8.68 22.15 11.95
C VAL A 200 -9.67 21.07 12.38
N PHE A 201 -9.17 19.90 12.79
CA PHE A 201 -9.97 18.75 13.21
C PHE A 201 -9.74 18.41 14.69
N PRO A 202 -10.05 19.31 15.64
CA PRO A 202 -9.80 19.09 17.07
C PRO A 202 -10.64 17.92 17.58
N GLY A 203 -10.02 17.01 18.33
CA GLY A 203 -10.68 15.84 18.90
C GLY A 203 -10.99 14.70 17.92
N HIS A 204 -10.64 14.84 16.65
CA HIS A 204 -10.83 13.82 15.64
C HIS A 204 -9.60 12.90 15.53
N PHE A 205 -9.82 11.68 15.01
CA PHE A 205 -8.72 10.75 14.75
C PHE A 205 -7.99 11.15 13.47
N ILE A 206 -6.67 11.24 13.57
CA ILE A 206 -5.78 11.59 12.47
C ILE A 206 -4.65 10.57 12.41
N SER A 207 -4.31 10.13 11.22
CA SER A 207 -3.16 9.26 10.96
C SER A 207 -2.39 9.76 9.73
N ARG A 208 -1.08 9.57 9.73
CA ARG A 208 -0.29 9.64 8.49
C ARG A 208 -0.21 8.24 7.91
N PHE A 209 -0.82 8.06 6.76
CA PHE A 209 -0.99 6.75 6.12
C PHE A 209 0.27 6.27 5.41
N ASP A 210 0.94 7.18 4.73
CA ASP A 210 2.12 6.92 3.92
C ASP A 210 3.01 8.17 3.90
N VAL A 211 3.95 8.27 2.98
CA VAL A 211 4.97 9.32 2.91
C VAL A 211 4.37 10.73 3.02
N ASP A 212 3.35 11.02 2.23
CA ASP A 212 2.71 12.34 2.06
C ASP A 212 1.18 12.29 2.16
N HIS A 213 0.63 11.20 2.68
CA HIS A 213 -0.80 10.99 2.80
C HIS A 213 -1.27 11.03 4.25
N PHE A 214 -2.38 11.73 4.50
CA PHE A 214 -3.01 11.79 5.82
C PHE A 214 -4.45 11.31 5.75
N MET A 215 -4.90 10.69 6.82
CA MET A 215 -6.29 10.30 7.01
C MET A 215 -6.89 10.97 8.22
N VAL A 216 -8.17 11.35 8.11
CA VAL A 216 -8.94 11.94 9.20
C VAL A 216 -10.33 11.29 9.24
N LEU A 217 -10.75 10.81 10.41
CA LEU A 217 -12.16 10.52 10.66
C LEU A 217 -12.81 11.78 11.21
N ALA A 218 -13.69 12.42 10.46
CA ALA A 218 -14.32 13.68 10.80
C ALA A 218 -15.85 13.56 10.87
N ASP A 219 -16.49 14.54 11.51
CA ASP A 219 -17.93 14.70 11.40
C ASP A 219 -18.31 15.06 9.96
N SER A 220 -19.38 14.44 9.42
CA SER A 220 -19.89 14.73 8.08
C SER A 220 -20.42 16.16 7.96
N SER A 221 -20.93 16.73 9.06
CA SER A 221 -21.46 18.10 9.07
C SER A 221 -20.35 19.14 8.99
N GLY A 222 -20.42 20.04 8.02
CA GLY A 222 -19.43 21.09 7.81
C GLY A 222 -18.06 20.59 7.36
N VAL A 223 -17.96 19.34 6.89
CA VAL A 223 -16.68 18.74 6.51
C VAL A 223 -16.01 19.48 5.36
N GLU A 224 -16.75 19.99 4.40
CA GLU A 224 -16.19 20.75 3.28
C GLU A 224 -15.51 22.05 3.72
N ASP A 225 -16.12 22.77 4.66
CA ASP A 225 -15.54 24.02 5.18
C ASP A 225 -14.23 23.74 5.92
N LYS A 226 -14.19 22.68 6.72
CA LYS A 226 -12.95 22.21 7.36
C LYS A 226 -11.87 21.80 6.36
N ILE A 227 -12.25 21.12 5.28
CA ILE A 227 -11.30 20.76 4.22
C ILE A 227 -10.77 22.03 3.53
N ARG A 228 -11.63 23.02 3.23
CA ARG A 228 -11.21 24.31 2.65
C ARG A 228 -10.26 25.05 3.56
N GLU A 229 -10.54 25.06 4.87
CA GLU A 229 -9.66 25.63 5.87
C GLU A 229 -8.30 24.92 5.93
N ALA A 230 -8.31 23.58 6.00
CA ALA A 230 -7.07 22.78 6.01
C ALA A 230 -6.24 23.04 4.75
N HIS A 231 -6.85 22.98 3.57
CA HIS A 231 -6.22 23.25 2.28
C HIS A 231 -5.57 24.64 2.27
N SER A 232 -6.32 25.69 2.61
CA SER A 232 -5.81 27.07 2.65
C SER A 232 -4.63 27.23 3.60
N ARG A 233 -4.72 26.64 4.81
CA ARG A 233 -3.65 26.69 5.80
C ARG A 233 -2.41 25.91 5.37
N ILE A 234 -2.56 24.72 4.76
CA ILE A 234 -1.44 23.92 4.26
C ILE A 234 -0.68 24.68 3.18
N LEU A 235 -1.39 25.26 2.22
CA LEU A 235 -0.77 26.08 1.16
C LEU A 235 -0.04 27.30 1.73
N ALA A 236 -0.55 27.90 2.81
CA ALA A 236 0.05 29.06 3.48
C ALA A 236 1.32 28.71 4.27
N LEU A 237 1.56 27.43 4.62
CA LEU A 237 2.76 27.02 5.36
C LEU A 237 4.05 27.33 4.59
N ARG A 238 4.02 27.14 3.26
CA ARG A 238 5.19 27.40 2.40
C ARG A 238 4.78 27.79 0.97
N PRO A 239 4.33 29.02 0.75
CA PRO A 239 3.78 29.46 -0.54
C PRO A 239 4.78 29.34 -1.71
N SER A 240 6.10 29.46 -1.44
CA SER A 240 7.15 29.34 -2.44
C SER A 240 7.39 27.92 -2.95
N ALA A 241 6.90 26.90 -2.25
CA ALA A 241 7.23 25.51 -2.55
C ALA A 241 6.36 24.89 -3.66
N LYS A 242 5.31 25.59 -4.13
CA LYS A 242 4.35 25.09 -5.14
C LYS A 242 3.80 23.69 -4.81
N VAL A 243 3.61 23.42 -3.53
CA VAL A 243 2.93 22.21 -3.04
C VAL A 243 1.44 22.48 -3.07
N ASP A 244 0.65 21.47 -3.44
CA ASP A 244 -0.81 21.49 -3.38
C ASP A 244 -1.31 20.39 -2.46
N CYS A 245 -2.60 20.40 -2.12
CA CYS A 245 -3.23 19.41 -1.26
C CYS A 245 -4.59 19.03 -1.80
N LYS A 246 -4.78 17.76 -2.10
CA LYS A 246 -6.06 17.19 -2.54
C LYS A 246 -6.74 16.45 -1.40
N ALA A 247 -8.08 16.40 -1.41
CA ALA A 247 -8.84 15.69 -0.39
C ALA A 247 -9.95 14.80 -1.01
N GLY A 248 -9.87 13.48 -0.73
CA GLY A 248 -10.97 12.56 -0.96
C GLY A 248 -11.92 12.53 0.23
N ILE A 249 -13.22 12.32 0.00
CA ILE A 249 -14.27 12.27 1.02
C ILE A 249 -15.11 11.00 0.84
N TYR A 250 -15.19 10.16 1.89
CA TYR A 250 -16.04 8.98 1.93
C TYR A 250 -17.03 9.07 3.08
N GLN A 251 -18.34 9.16 2.77
CA GLN A 251 -19.41 9.22 3.76
C GLN A 251 -19.80 7.81 4.23
N LEU A 252 -19.51 7.46 5.49
CA LEU A 252 -19.70 6.11 6.03
C LEU A 252 -21.16 5.64 6.01
N GLY A 253 -22.10 6.51 6.36
CA GLY A 253 -23.52 6.16 6.40
C GLY A 253 -24.15 5.89 5.03
N ARG A 254 -23.58 6.45 3.98
CA ARG A 254 -24.10 6.31 2.61
C ARG A 254 -23.62 5.05 1.90
N TRP A 255 -22.40 4.61 2.19
CA TRP A 255 -21.71 3.59 1.41
C TRP A 255 -21.27 2.36 2.22
N GLY A 256 -21.60 2.34 3.51
CA GLY A 256 -21.19 1.29 4.46
C GLY A 256 -20.03 1.72 5.34
N ALA A 257 -19.87 1.00 6.45
CA ALA A 257 -18.92 1.32 7.51
C ALA A 257 -17.72 0.36 7.58
N ASP A 258 -17.48 -0.47 6.55
CA ASP A 258 -16.28 -1.30 6.49
C ASP A 258 -15.04 -0.42 6.33
N PRO A 259 -14.14 -0.38 7.33
CA PRO A 259 -12.98 0.53 7.31
C PRO A 259 -12.02 0.26 6.16
N ASN A 260 -11.79 -1.01 5.80
CA ASN A 260 -10.85 -1.36 4.73
C ASN A 260 -11.36 -0.91 3.36
N LEU A 261 -12.66 -1.12 3.12
CA LEU A 261 -13.31 -0.66 1.89
C LEU A 261 -13.38 0.87 1.84
N ALA A 262 -13.63 1.53 2.99
CA ALA A 262 -13.65 2.97 3.10
C ALA A 262 -12.31 3.61 2.73
N VAL A 263 -11.18 3.03 3.16
CA VAL A 263 -9.82 3.47 2.83
C VAL A 263 -9.59 3.43 1.31
N THR A 264 -9.92 2.32 0.67
CA THR A 264 -9.75 2.18 -0.78
C THR A 264 -10.60 3.22 -1.52
N ARG A 265 -11.85 3.40 -1.11
CA ARG A 265 -12.80 4.28 -1.77
C ARG A 265 -12.51 5.77 -1.58
N VAL A 266 -12.07 6.16 -0.39
CA VAL A 266 -11.66 7.55 -0.16
C VAL A 266 -10.43 7.93 -0.97
N LYS A 267 -9.50 6.97 -1.16
CA LYS A 267 -8.34 7.16 -2.03
C LYS A 267 -8.77 7.30 -3.49
N ILE A 268 -9.66 6.44 -3.99
CA ILE A 268 -10.23 6.56 -5.35
C ILE A 268 -10.85 7.95 -5.57
N ALA A 269 -11.55 8.49 -4.57
CA ALA A 269 -12.12 9.84 -4.65
C ALA A 269 -11.01 10.90 -4.79
N CYS A 270 -9.96 10.81 -3.99
CA CYS A 270 -8.82 11.72 -4.06
C CYS A 270 -8.10 11.63 -5.42
N ASP A 271 -7.82 10.42 -5.89
CA ASP A 271 -7.14 10.14 -7.17
C ASP A 271 -7.96 10.62 -8.39
N SER A 272 -9.28 10.79 -8.24
CA SER A 272 -10.15 11.32 -9.30
C SER A 272 -9.99 12.81 -9.56
N ILE A 273 -9.29 13.52 -8.67
CA ILE A 273 -9.04 14.95 -8.80
C ILE A 273 -7.85 15.14 -9.75
N HIS A 274 -8.12 15.63 -10.95
CA HIS A 274 -7.10 16.02 -11.92
C HIS A 274 -6.58 17.42 -11.61
N ASP A 275 -5.36 17.74 -12.06
CA ASP A 275 -4.65 19.01 -11.80
C ASP A 275 -5.33 20.22 -12.46
N SER A 276 -6.51 20.57 -12.02
CA SER A 276 -7.27 21.71 -12.56
C SER A 276 -7.73 22.64 -11.44
N GLY A 277 -6.80 23.34 -10.85
CA GLY A 277 -6.90 24.63 -10.18
C GLY A 277 -7.94 24.78 -9.06
N ASP A 278 -9.21 24.69 -9.32
CA ASP A 278 -10.25 25.04 -8.35
C ASP A 278 -10.92 23.85 -7.65
N HIS A 279 -10.61 22.62 -8.07
CA HIS A 279 -11.22 21.40 -7.55
C HIS A 279 -10.22 20.54 -6.78
N PHE A 280 -9.99 20.85 -5.51
CA PHE A 280 -9.07 20.14 -4.64
C PHE A 280 -9.75 19.11 -3.73
N MET A 281 -11.06 18.92 -3.80
CA MET A 281 -11.79 17.90 -3.05
C MET A 281 -12.81 17.16 -3.92
N ALA A 282 -12.99 15.87 -3.65
CA ALA A 282 -13.98 15.04 -4.34
C ALA A 282 -14.63 14.03 -3.38
N TYR A 283 -15.92 13.82 -3.56
CA TYR A 283 -16.65 12.73 -2.89
C TYR A 283 -16.49 11.43 -3.65
N TYR A 284 -16.36 10.34 -2.91
CA TYR A 284 -16.55 9.02 -3.49
C TYR A 284 -17.97 8.85 -4.01
N THR A 285 -18.09 8.31 -5.20
CA THR A 285 -19.37 7.96 -5.84
C THR A 285 -19.27 6.59 -6.51
N ALA A 286 -20.39 5.88 -6.66
CA ALA A 286 -20.41 4.61 -7.39
C ALA A 286 -19.98 4.74 -8.87
N ALA A 287 -20.02 5.95 -9.43
CA ALA A 287 -19.52 6.21 -10.78
C ALA A 287 -17.97 6.11 -10.83
N LEU A 288 -17.28 6.41 -9.73
CA LEU A 288 -15.83 6.25 -9.64
C LEU A 288 -15.42 4.78 -9.62
N ASP A 289 -16.14 3.90 -8.90
CA ASP A 289 -15.89 2.46 -8.94
C ASP A 289 -15.96 1.93 -10.39
N ARG A 290 -17.02 2.29 -11.10
CA ARG A 290 -17.17 1.88 -12.52
C ARG A 290 -16.02 2.36 -13.41
N LYS A 291 -15.49 3.56 -13.16
CA LYS A 291 -14.32 4.05 -13.91
C LYS A 291 -13.06 3.24 -13.58
N VAL A 292 -12.84 2.88 -12.31
CA VAL A 292 -11.70 2.06 -11.89
C VAL A 292 -11.82 0.66 -12.48
N GLU A 293 -13.01 0.04 -12.40
CA GLU A 293 -13.28 -1.26 -13.00
C GLU A 293 -13.06 -1.26 -14.52
N LEU A 294 -13.52 -0.20 -15.20
CA LEU A 294 -13.32 -0.06 -16.64
C LEU A 294 -11.84 0.10 -17.00
N LYS A 295 -11.10 0.92 -16.24
CA LYS A 295 -9.67 1.11 -16.46
C LYS A 295 -8.87 -0.18 -16.25
N ASP A 296 -9.22 -0.96 -15.22
CA ASP A 296 -8.62 -2.25 -14.95
C ASP A 296 -8.98 -3.29 -16.05
N TYR A 297 -10.24 -3.28 -16.50
CA TYR A 297 -10.68 -4.09 -17.65
C TYR A 297 -9.88 -3.76 -18.91
N VAL A 298 -9.79 -2.49 -19.26
CA VAL A 298 -9.03 -1.99 -20.40
C VAL A 298 -7.56 -2.43 -20.32
N SER A 299 -6.92 -2.23 -19.17
CA SER A 299 -5.51 -2.60 -18.96
C SER A 299 -5.27 -4.11 -19.19
N ARG A 300 -6.21 -4.96 -18.77
CA ARG A 300 -6.08 -6.43 -18.92
C ARG A 300 -6.41 -6.96 -20.32
N HIS A 301 -7.24 -6.24 -21.08
CA HIS A 301 -7.73 -6.73 -22.38
C HIS A 301 -7.17 -5.96 -23.56
N MET A 302 -6.26 -5.00 -23.34
CA MET A 302 -5.69 -4.16 -24.41
C MET A 302 -5.00 -5.00 -25.50
N ASP A 303 -4.12 -5.92 -25.10
CA ASP A 303 -3.36 -6.75 -26.05
C ASP A 303 -4.31 -7.64 -26.87
N GLU A 304 -5.29 -8.26 -26.21
CA GLU A 304 -6.32 -9.07 -26.87
C GLU A 304 -7.15 -8.25 -27.85
N ALA A 305 -7.51 -7.03 -27.47
CA ALA A 305 -8.31 -6.14 -28.30
C ALA A 305 -7.56 -5.70 -29.58
N VAL A 306 -6.25 -5.52 -29.47
CA VAL A 306 -5.39 -5.24 -30.63
C VAL A 306 -5.29 -6.47 -31.53
N GLU A 307 -4.99 -7.65 -30.97
CA GLU A 307 -4.85 -8.91 -31.72
C GLU A 307 -6.14 -9.33 -32.46
N LYS A 308 -7.28 -9.15 -31.78
CA LYS A 308 -8.60 -9.50 -32.36
C LYS A 308 -9.22 -8.41 -33.23
N GLY A 309 -8.56 -7.25 -33.36
CA GLY A 309 -9.02 -6.12 -34.16
C GLY A 309 -10.27 -5.44 -33.61
N TYR A 310 -10.48 -5.48 -32.29
CA TYR A 310 -11.56 -4.74 -31.62
C TYR A 310 -11.27 -3.24 -31.59
N ILE A 311 -9.98 -2.85 -31.63
CA ILE A 311 -9.55 -1.45 -31.75
C ILE A 311 -9.47 -1.11 -33.26
N LYS A 312 -10.31 -0.15 -33.67
CA LYS A 312 -10.44 0.30 -35.05
C LYS A 312 -10.06 1.76 -35.20
N ALA A 313 -9.54 2.12 -36.38
CA ALA A 313 -9.31 3.50 -36.75
C ALA A 313 -10.57 4.04 -37.46
N TYR A 314 -11.18 5.05 -36.88
CA TYR A 314 -12.22 5.87 -37.49
C TYR A 314 -11.59 7.14 -38.05
N TYR A 315 -12.09 7.61 -39.19
CA TYR A 315 -11.50 8.76 -39.87
C TYR A 315 -12.50 9.92 -39.88
N GLN A 316 -12.11 11.04 -39.27
CA GLN A 316 -12.88 12.28 -39.33
C GLN A 316 -12.31 13.19 -40.41
N PRO A 317 -13.12 13.57 -41.43
CA PRO A 317 -12.62 14.42 -42.51
C PRO A 317 -12.36 15.84 -42.03
N ILE A 318 -11.23 16.41 -42.46
CA ILE A 318 -10.87 17.81 -42.28
C ILE A 318 -11.10 18.51 -43.63
N VAL A 319 -12.00 19.48 -43.65
CA VAL A 319 -12.34 20.23 -44.86
C VAL A 319 -11.96 21.69 -44.78
N ARG A 320 -11.59 22.27 -45.88
CA ARG A 320 -11.33 23.73 -45.97
C ARG A 320 -12.63 24.48 -45.83
N THR A 321 -12.73 25.43 -44.90
CA THR A 321 -13.94 26.17 -44.60
C THR A 321 -14.46 27.00 -45.80
N VAL A 322 -13.56 27.49 -46.65
CA VAL A 322 -13.92 28.33 -47.80
C VAL A 322 -14.38 27.54 -49.01
N SER A 323 -13.80 26.37 -49.28
CA SER A 323 -14.08 25.62 -50.51
C SER A 323 -14.84 24.31 -50.27
N GLY A 324 -14.98 23.86 -49.01
CA GLY A 324 -15.52 22.56 -48.68
C GLY A 324 -14.64 21.37 -49.12
N ALA A 325 -13.48 21.63 -49.71
CA ALA A 325 -12.60 20.58 -50.20
C ALA A 325 -11.92 19.82 -49.04
N LEU A 326 -11.86 18.49 -49.18
CA LEU A 326 -11.13 17.63 -48.25
C LEU A 326 -9.66 18.01 -48.28
N CYS A 327 -9.06 18.24 -47.12
CA CYS A 327 -7.64 18.58 -47.00
C CYS A 327 -6.86 17.61 -46.08
N GLY A 328 -7.57 16.72 -45.35
CA GLY A 328 -6.96 15.71 -44.50
C GLY A 328 -8.01 14.88 -43.81
N MET A 329 -7.56 13.90 -43.03
CA MET A 329 -8.38 13.09 -42.14
C MET A 329 -7.67 12.93 -40.82
N GLU A 330 -8.40 13.04 -39.72
CA GLU A 330 -7.92 12.68 -38.39
C GLU A 330 -8.26 11.22 -38.12
N ALA A 331 -7.27 10.42 -37.75
CA ALA A 331 -7.47 9.03 -37.35
C ALA A 331 -7.77 8.96 -35.83
N LEU A 332 -8.93 8.46 -35.50
CA LEU A 332 -9.44 8.38 -34.12
C LEU A 332 -9.62 6.93 -33.74
N ALA A 333 -8.92 6.46 -32.73
CA ALA A 333 -9.08 5.10 -32.22
C ALA A 333 -10.49 4.93 -31.59
N ARG A 334 -11.07 3.76 -31.82
CA ARG A 334 -12.35 3.32 -31.23
C ARG A 334 -12.24 1.85 -30.88
N TRP A 335 -12.62 1.49 -29.65
CA TRP A 335 -12.64 0.12 -29.21
C TRP A 335 -14.07 -0.39 -29.19
N GLU A 336 -14.38 -1.35 -30.07
CA GLU A 336 -15.66 -2.05 -30.12
C GLU A 336 -15.53 -3.36 -29.34
N ASP A 337 -15.75 -3.26 -28.03
CA ASP A 337 -15.58 -4.38 -27.12
C ASP A 337 -16.81 -5.30 -27.10
N PRO A 338 -16.66 -6.64 -27.19
CA PRO A 338 -17.81 -7.57 -27.21
C PRO A 338 -18.64 -7.56 -25.92
N GLU A 339 -18.03 -7.27 -24.77
CA GLU A 339 -18.68 -7.30 -23.45
C GLU A 339 -19.08 -5.91 -22.96
N LYS A 340 -18.21 -4.93 -23.14
CA LYS A 340 -18.39 -3.55 -22.65
C LYS A 340 -19.02 -2.62 -23.69
N GLY A 341 -19.12 -3.08 -24.95
CA GLY A 341 -19.65 -2.26 -26.03
C GLY A 341 -18.64 -1.24 -26.54
N PHE A 342 -19.09 -0.06 -26.89
CA PHE A 342 -18.26 0.96 -27.51
C PHE A 342 -17.52 1.79 -26.47
N LEU A 343 -16.20 1.65 -26.38
CA LEU A 343 -15.33 2.41 -25.50
C LEU A 343 -14.77 3.64 -26.23
N GLN A 344 -14.76 4.77 -25.55
CA GLN A 344 -14.22 6.03 -26.06
C GLN A 344 -12.69 6.10 -25.83
N PRO A 345 -11.95 6.91 -26.62
CA PRO A 345 -10.51 7.09 -26.39
C PRO A 345 -10.11 7.56 -24.99
N VAL A 346 -11.03 8.20 -24.28
CA VAL A 346 -10.81 8.63 -22.89
C VAL A 346 -10.86 7.44 -21.90
N ASP A 347 -11.41 6.31 -22.33
CA ASP A 347 -11.56 5.11 -21.50
C ASP A 347 -10.33 4.17 -21.61
N PHE A 348 -9.52 4.32 -22.67
CA PHE A 348 -8.32 3.54 -22.98
C PHE A 348 -7.22 4.39 -23.64
#